data_e22196c38fba8ddcbfc180b6ed27cf0d
#
_entry.id   e22196c38fba8ddcbfc180b6ed27cf0d
#
_cell.length_a   1.000
_cell.length_b   1.000
_cell.length_c   1.000
_cell.angle_alpha   90.00
_cell.angle_beta   90.00
_cell.angle_gamma   90.00
#
_symmetry.space_group_name_H-M   'P 1'
#
loop_
_entity.id
_entity.type
_entity.pdbx_description
1 polymer ?
#
loop_
_entity_poly.entity_id
_entity_poly.type
_entity_poly.pdbx_seq_one_letter_code
_entity_poly.pdbx_strand_id
1 'polypeptide(L)'
;TLPPRQPAASSRLPLTLMSLDAWALVAVVGPDSTSYLQGQLTLDVAALDASHHLPAAHCDAKGKMWSNLRLFHRAEGYAYLVRRELRDTQLPELKKYAVFSKVTLTADDDVALLGVAGFQARAALANVFDTLPDSTTPVVQQGDTTLLWFAHPAERFLLVTSPAQADALKQTLADDAQFNDSTSGWPWTSKPEF
;
A
#
# COMPACT_ATOMS: atom_id res chain seq x y z
N THR A 1 24.40 31.19 6.88
CA THR A 1 23.26 30.22 6.87
C THR A 1 23.36 29.36 5.62
N LEU A 2 23.65 28.08 5.81
CA LEU A 2 23.64 27.12 4.71
C LEU A 2 22.18 26.96 4.21
N PRO A 3 21.95 26.93 2.88
CA PRO A 3 20.61 26.65 2.37
C PRO A 3 20.15 25.28 2.83
N PRO A 4 18.84 25.10 3.09
CA PRO A 4 18.32 23.79 3.48
C PRO A 4 18.64 22.78 2.38
N ARG A 5 19.28 21.68 2.75
CA ARG A 5 19.51 20.57 1.81
C ARG A 5 18.18 20.04 1.35
N GLN A 6 17.93 20.09 0.05
CA GLN A 6 16.81 19.34 -0.51
C GLN A 6 17.06 17.85 -0.30
N PRO A 7 16.04 17.11 0.16
CA PRO A 7 16.19 15.66 0.28
C PRO A 7 16.52 15.08 -1.10
N ALA A 8 17.56 14.23 -1.13
CA ALA A 8 17.92 13.53 -2.35
C ALA A 8 16.76 12.62 -2.78
N ALA A 9 16.53 12.54 -4.10
CA ALA A 9 15.56 11.58 -4.63
C ALA A 9 15.94 10.16 -4.18
N SER A 10 14.96 9.36 -3.78
CA SER A 10 15.18 7.99 -3.30
C SER A 10 15.98 7.12 -4.27
N SER A 11 15.86 7.39 -5.59
CA SER A 11 16.62 6.71 -6.62
C SER A 11 18.14 6.98 -6.58
N ARG A 12 18.58 8.04 -5.88
CA ARG A 12 20.00 8.39 -5.72
C ARG A 12 20.59 7.86 -4.43
N LEU A 13 19.79 7.31 -3.55
CA LEU A 13 20.23 6.75 -2.28
C LEU A 13 20.39 5.23 -2.42
N PRO A 14 21.37 4.61 -1.75
CA PRO A 14 21.54 3.16 -1.80
C PRO A 14 20.33 2.43 -1.22
N LEU A 15 19.81 2.88 -0.08
CA LEU A 15 18.66 2.26 0.56
C LEU A 15 17.98 3.29 1.47
N THR A 16 16.67 3.40 1.32
CA THR A 16 15.84 4.26 2.18
C THR A 16 14.68 3.46 2.71
N LEU A 17 14.46 3.52 4.02
CA LEU A 17 13.29 2.98 4.69
C LEU A 17 12.38 4.12 5.11
N MET A 18 11.08 3.96 4.87
CA MET A 18 10.06 4.96 5.21
C MET A 18 8.91 4.30 5.94
N SER A 19 8.55 4.83 7.11
CA SER A 19 7.28 4.49 7.75
C SER A 19 6.16 5.26 7.08
N LEU A 20 5.18 4.55 6.54
CA LEU A 20 4.08 5.16 5.78
C LEU A 20 2.89 5.45 6.69
N ASP A 21 3.09 6.27 7.73
CA ASP A 21 2.10 6.54 8.78
C ASP A 21 0.90 7.37 8.29
N ALA A 22 1.06 8.09 7.17
CA ALA A 22 -0.03 8.84 6.55
C ALA A 22 -1.02 7.95 5.79
N TRP A 23 -0.71 6.67 5.64
CA TRP A 23 -1.53 5.68 4.96
C TRP A 23 -2.10 4.68 5.94
N ALA A 24 -3.24 4.11 5.59
CA ALA A 24 -3.94 3.13 6.41
C ALA A 24 -4.47 1.99 5.54
N LEU A 25 -4.67 0.84 6.16
CA LEU A 25 -5.18 -0.34 5.50
C LEU A 25 -6.63 -0.58 5.91
N VAL A 26 -7.43 -1.02 4.95
CA VAL A 26 -8.77 -1.57 5.18
C VAL A 26 -8.80 -2.98 4.61
N ALA A 27 -9.21 -3.94 5.42
CA ALA A 27 -9.40 -5.32 5.00
C ALA A 27 -10.85 -5.53 4.53
N VAL A 28 -11.01 -6.24 3.42
CA VAL A 28 -12.31 -6.58 2.83
C VAL A 28 -12.37 -8.09 2.68
N VAL A 29 -13.24 -8.73 3.46
CA VAL A 29 -13.34 -10.19 3.56
C VAL A 29 -14.79 -10.63 3.41
N GLY A 30 -14.99 -11.77 2.81
CA GLY A 30 -16.31 -12.39 2.65
C GLY A 30 -16.59 -12.85 1.21
N PRO A 31 -17.55 -13.75 1.02
CA PRO A 31 -17.84 -14.32 -0.30
C PRO A 31 -18.34 -13.30 -1.33
N ASP A 32 -18.92 -12.19 -0.88
CA ASP A 32 -19.45 -11.15 -1.77
C ASP A 32 -18.46 -9.99 -1.97
N SER A 33 -17.22 -10.10 -1.52
CA SER A 33 -16.23 -9.01 -1.59
C SER A 33 -16.02 -8.49 -3.01
N THR A 34 -15.83 -9.37 -3.98
CA THR A 34 -15.60 -8.98 -5.38
C THR A 34 -16.79 -8.23 -5.96
N SER A 35 -17.99 -8.78 -5.83
CA SER A 35 -19.20 -8.16 -6.37
C SER A 35 -19.54 -6.84 -5.68
N TYR A 36 -19.33 -6.78 -4.37
CA TYR A 36 -19.57 -5.55 -3.60
C TYR A 36 -18.62 -4.43 -4.01
N LEU A 37 -17.33 -4.72 -4.08
CA LEU A 37 -16.33 -3.74 -4.50
C LEU A 37 -16.52 -3.32 -5.96
N GLN A 38 -16.91 -4.26 -6.82
CA GLN A 38 -17.20 -3.97 -8.23
C GLN A 38 -18.28 -2.89 -8.37
N GLY A 39 -19.29 -2.91 -7.50
CA GLY A 39 -20.37 -1.93 -7.51
C GLY A 39 -20.02 -0.59 -6.87
N GLN A 40 -18.96 -0.52 -6.08
CA GLN A 40 -18.60 0.67 -5.29
C GLN A 40 -17.38 1.43 -5.83
N LEU A 41 -16.50 0.74 -6.55
CA LEU A 41 -15.24 1.30 -7.01
C LEU A 41 -15.24 1.48 -8.53
N THR A 42 -14.36 2.37 -9.00
CA THR A 42 -14.19 2.63 -10.44
C THR A 42 -13.40 1.56 -11.18
N LEU A 43 -12.80 0.63 -10.45
CA LEU A 43 -11.97 -0.44 -11.00
C LEU A 43 -12.82 -1.65 -11.39
N ASP A 44 -12.41 -2.36 -12.45
CA ASP A 44 -12.90 -3.72 -12.71
C ASP A 44 -12.25 -4.70 -11.72
N VAL A 45 -12.92 -4.87 -10.58
CA VAL A 45 -12.40 -5.68 -9.47
C VAL A 45 -12.29 -7.16 -9.85
N ALA A 46 -13.22 -7.65 -10.66
CA ALA A 46 -13.21 -9.04 -11.10
C ALA A 46 -11.99 -9.38 -11.98
N ALA A 47 -11.43 -8.38 -12.67
CA ALA A 47 -10.24 -8.55 -13.49
C ALA A 47 -8.92 -8.44 -12.71
N LEU A 48 -8.98 -7.99 -11.45
CA LEU A 48 -7.79 -7.88 -10.60
C LEU A 48 -7.40 -9.25 -10.07
N ASP A 49 -6.23 -9.75 -10.45
CA ASP A 49 -5.69 -11.00 -9.92
C ASP A 49 -4.83 -10.78 -8.66
N ALA A 50 -4.45 -11.88 -8.03
CA ALA A 50 -3.70 -11.85 -6.77
C ALA A 50 -2.26 -11.34 -6.91
N SER A 51 -1.73 -11.26 -8.13
CA SER A 51 -0.37 -10.80 -8.39
C SER A 51 -0.27 -9.32 -8.77
N HIS A 52 -1.39 -8.61 -8.83
CA HIS A 52 -1.45 -7.20 -9.21
C HIS A 52 -2.10 -6.33 -8.13
N HIS A 53 -1.75 -5.06 -8.14
CA HIS A 53 -2.41 -4.00 -7.40
C HIS A 53 -2.75 -2.86 -8.35
N LEU A 54 -3.89 -2.23 -8.18
CA LEU A 54 -4.35 -1.17 -9.07
C LEU A 54 -4.97 -0.02 -8.30
N PRO A 55 -4.83 1.22 -8.81
CA PRO A 55 -5.53 2.35 -8.25
C PRO A 55 -7.03 2.26 -8.54
N ALA A 56 -7.84 2.73 -7.61
CA ALA A 56 -9.27 2.85 -7.76
C ALA A 56 -9.79 4.09 -7.06
N ALA A 57 -10.98 4.53 -7.40
CA ALA A 57 -11.66 5.60 -6.70
C ALA A 57 -12.99 5.10 -6.14
N HIS A 58 -13.34 5.57 -4.96
CA HIS A 58 -14.65 5.41 -4.36
C HIS A 58 -15.44 6.69 -4.62
N CYS A 59 -16.59 6.56 -5.30
CA CYS A 59 -17.46 7.67 -5.65
C CYS A 59 -18.84 7.49 -5.01
N ASP A 60 -19.51 8.61 -4.69
CA ASP A 60 -20.89 8.58 -4.25
C ASP A 60 -21.85 8.37 -5.43
N ALA A 61 -23.15 8.26 -5.14
CA ALA A 61 -24.18 8.05 -6.16
C ALA A 61 -24.30 9.22 -7.16
N LYS A 62 -23.75 10.37 -6.82
CA LYS A 62 -23.72 11.56 -7.69
C LYS A 62 -22.42 11.68 -8.50
N GLY A 63 -21.54 10.70 -8.39
CA GLY A 63 -20.24 10.69 -9.04
C GLY A 63 -19.17 11.53 -8.33
N LYS A 64 -19.45 12.07 -7.15
CA LYS A 64 -18.44 12.78 -6.37
C LYS A 64 -17.45 11.79 -5.76
N MET A 65 -16.17 12.00 -6.00
CA MET A 65 -15.11 11.16 -5.49
C MET A 65 -14.89 11.38 -3.99
N TRP A 66 -14.99 10.31 -3.19
CA TRP A 66 -14.66 10.33 -1.77
C TRP A 66 -13.16 10.17 -1.51
N SER A 67 -12.53 9.22 -2.20
CA SER A 67 -11.11 8.94 -1.99
C SER A 67 -10.52 8.17 -3.16
N ASN A 68 -9.22 8.36 -3.35
CA ASN A 68 -8.38 7.45 -4.12
C ASN A 68 -7.84 6.38 -3.20
N LEU A 69 -7.82 5.15 -3.67
CA LEU A 69 -7.29 4.02 -2.95
C LEU A 69 -6.51 3.10 -3.88
N ARG A 70 -5.77 2.17 -3.30
CA ARG A 70 -5.05 1.15 -4.06
C ARG A 70 -5.48 -0.22 -3.57
N LEU A 71 -6.07 -0.98 -4.47
CA LEU A 71 -6.67 -2.28 -4.18
C LEU A 71 -5.73 -3.42 -4.57
N PHE A 72 -5.67 -4.44 -3.74
CA PHE A 72 -4.93 -5.69 -3.99
C PHE A 72 -5.55 -6.84 -3.21
N HIS A 73 -5.24 -8.06 -3.62
CA HIS A 73 -5.64 -9.24 -2.87
C HIS A 73 -4.75 -9.43 -1.64
N ARG A 74 -5.35 -9.74 -0.50
CA ARG A 74 -4.63 -10.08 0.72
C ARG A 74 -5.40 -11.09 1.54
N ALA A 75 -4.70 -12.12 2.03
CA ALA A 75 -5.32 -13.23 2.77
C ALA A 75 -6.45 -13.86 1.93
N GLU A 76 -7.63 -14.05 2.49
CA GLU A 76 -8.77 -14.66 1.81
C GLU A 76 -9.68 -13.65 1.10
N GLY A 77 -9.26 -12.39 1.02
CA GLY A 77 -10.08 -11.33 0.43
C GLY A 77 -9.24 -10.27 -0.23
N TYR A 78 -9.64 -9.03 0.00
CA TYR A 78 -8.96 -7.85 -0.52
C TYR A 78 -8.46 -6.98 0.61
N ALA A 79 -7.52 -6.10 0.28
CA ALA A 79 -7.17 -4.97 1.11
C ALA A 79 -7.02 -3.74 0.23
N TYR A 80 -7.22 -2.58 0.79
CA TYR A 80 -6.88 -1.35 0.10
C TYR A 80 -6.15 -0.37 1.02
N LEU A 81 -5.28 0.40 0.40
CA LEU A 81 -4.56 1.49 1.04
C LEU A 81 -5.24 2.80 0.73
N VAL A 82 -5.46 3.60 1.73
CA VAL A 82 -6.09 4.92 1.67
C VAL A 82 -5.38 5.85 2.64
N ARG A 83 -5.43 7.15 2.40
CA ARG A 83 -4.86 8.09 3.36
C ARG A 83 -5.56 7.96 4.70
N ARG A 84 -4.78 7.91 5.77
CA ARG A 84 -5.30 7.72 7.13
C ARG A 84 -6.32 8.78 7.51
N GLU A 85 -6.08 10.02 7.13
CA GLU A 85 -7.00 11.14 7.39
C GLU A 85 -8.36 10.99 6.71
N LEU A 86 -8.42 10.23 5.60
CA LEU A 86 -9.65 10.01 4.84
C LEU A 86 -10.36 8.71 5.22
N ARG A 87 -9.66 7.76 5.82
CA ARG A 87 -10.21 6.43 6.12
C ARG A 87 -11.46 6.49 6.98
N ASP A 88 -11.42 7.27 8.04
CA ASP A 88 -12.51 7.34 9.03
C ASP A 88 -13.78 7.99 8.44
N THR A 89 -13.66 8.76 7.36
CA THR A 89 -14.78 9.34 6.64
C THR A 89 -15.24 8.43 5.50
N GLN A 90 -14.29 7.84 4.78
CA GLN A 90 -14.54 7.01 3.60
C GLN A 90 -15.11 5.63 3.95
N LEU A 91 -14.57 4.98 4.98
CA LEU A 91 -14.96 3.63 5.34
C LEU A 91 -16.45 3.50 5.73
N PRO A 92 -17.03 4.39 6.54
CA PRO A 92 -18.46 4.35 6.81
C PRO A 92 -19.32 4.48 5.56
N GLU A 93 -18.91 5.30 4.59
CA GLU A 93 -19.61 5.44 3.31
C GLU A 93 -19.52 4.16 2.47
N LEU A 94 -18.36 3.51 2.44
CA LEU A 94 -18.20 2.23 1.75
C LEU A 94 -18.99 1.11 2.44
N LYS A 95 -19.16 1.15 3.75
CA LYS A 95 -19.95 0.19 4.52
C LYS A 95 -21.46 0.37 4.37
N LYS A 96 -21.90 1.53 3.95
CA LYS A 96 -23.31 1.93 3.99
C LYS A 96 -24.26 0.94 3.30
N TYR A 97 -23.82 0.35 2.21
CA TYR A 97 -24.61 -0.61 1.43
C TYR A 97 -24.22 -2.06 1.69
N ALA A 98 -23.27 -2.31 2.57
CA ALA A 98 -22.74 -3.65 2.84
C ALA A 98 -23.71 -4.54 3.64
N VAL A 99 -24.75 -3.98 4.24
CA VAL A 99 -25.71 -4.70 5.08
C VAL A 99 -26.44 -5.82 4.35
N PHE A 100 -26.55 -5.75 3.03
CA PHE A 100 -27.21 -6.76 2.20
C PHE A 100 -26.24 -7.73 1.55
N SER A 101 -24.95 -7.59 1.79
CA SER A 101 -23.90 -8.41 1.19
C SER A 101 -23.10 -9.14 2.26
N LYS A 102 -22.65 -10.35 1.92
CA LYS A 102 -21.76 -11.13 2.79
C LYS A 102 -20.32 -10.64 2.65
N VAL A 103 -20.08 -9.43 3.15
CA VAL A 103 -18.78 -8.76 3.12
C VAL A 103 -18.55 -8.03 4.43
N THR A 104 -17.33 -8.12 4.94
CA THR A 104 -16.88 -7.40 6.12
C THR A 104 -15.74 -6.45 5.74
N LEU A 105 -15.91 -5.18 6.04
CA LEU A 105 -14.91 -4.16 5.83
C LEU A 105 -14.41 -3.69 7.19
N THR A 106 -13.12 -3.81 7.43
CA THR A 106 -12.52 -3.52 8.73
C THR A 106 -11.29 -2.64 8.56
N ALA A 107 -11.25 -1.54 9.32
CA ALA A 107 -10.02 -0.78 9.49
C ALA A 107 -8.99 -1.65 10.20
N ASP A 108 -7.87 -1.90 9.55
CA ASP A 108 -6.80 -2.74 10.10
C ASP A 108 -5.66 -1.85 10.61
N ASP A 109 -5.62 -1.66 11.92
CA ASP A 109 -4.59 -0.88 12.61
C ASP A 109 -3.48 -1.78 13.21
N ASP A 110 -3.60 -3.11 13.06
CA ASP A 110 -2.61 -4.06 13.53
C ASP A 110 -1.50 -4.34 12.51
N VAL A 111 -1.45 -3.57 11.43
CA VAL A 111 -0.41 -3.67 10.41
C VAL A 111 0.50 -2.45 10.43
N ALA A 112 1.74 -2.66 10.00
CA ALA A 112 2.69 -1.61 9.70
C ALA A 112 2.90 -1.52 8.19
N LEU A 113 2.99 -0.30 7.69
CA LEU A 113 3.27 -0.01 6.29
C LEU A 113 4.69 0.54 6.19
N LEU A 114 5.53 -0.14 5.44
CA LEU A 114 6.93 0.21 5.30
C LEU A 114 7.28 0.38 3.82
N GLY A 115 7.78 1.56 3.46
CA GLY A 115 8.32 1.84 2.14
C GLY A 115 9.82 1.53 2.10
N VAL A 116 10.25 0.84 1.05
CA VAL A 116 11.67 0.52 0.81
C VAL A 116 12.03 1.00 -0.59
N ALA A 117 13.01 1.88 -0.68
CA ALA A 117 13.42 2.50 -1.93
C ALA A 117 14.95 2.62 -2.01
N GLY A 118 15.47 2.91 -3.19
CA GLY A 118 16.89 3.05 -3.47
C GLY A 118 17.40 1.95 -4.40
N PHE A 119 18.57 2.18 -4.98
CA PHE A 119 19.13 1.24 -5.96
C PHE A 119 19.59 -0.10 -5.35
N GLN A 120 19.76 -0.17 -4.02
CA GLN A 120 20.09 -1.41 -3.31
C GLN A 120 18.87 -2.05 -2.64
N ALA A 121 17.67 -1.49 -2.80
CA ALA A 121 16.47 -1.98 -2.13
C ALA A 121 16.17 -3.45 -2.47
N ARG A 122 16.23 -3.83 -3.73
CA ARG A 122 16.00 -5.21 -4.18
C ARG A 122 17.00 -6.18 -3.57
N ALA A 123 18.29 -5.84 -3.60
CA ALA A 123 19.34 -6.69 -3.04
C ALA A 123 19.19 -6.85 -1.52
N ALA A 124 18.85 -5.79 -0.82
CA ALA A 124 18.61 -5.83 0.62
C ALA A 124 17.40 -6.71 0.99
N LEU A 125 16.30 -6.56 0.26
CA LEU A 125 15.09 -7.37 0.48
C LEU A 125 15.30 -8.84 0.10
N ALA A 126 16.13 -9.13 -0.88
CA ALA A 126 16.45 -10.50 -1.29
C ALA A 126 17.14 -11.33 -0.19
N ASN A 127 17.76 -10.66 0.77
CA ASN A 127 18.35 -11.33 1.94
C ASN A 127 17.30 -11.74 2.99
N VAL A 128 16.12 -11.20 2.92
CA VAL A 128 15.03 -11.42 3.89
C VAL A 128 13.89 -12.22 3.30
N PHE A 129 13.57 -12.00 2.02
CA PHE A 129 12.45 -12.63 1.33
C PHE A 129 12.96 -13.53 0.20
N ASP A 130 12.37 -14.70 0.07
CA ASP A 130 12.73 -15.68 -0.95
C ASP A 130 12.30 -15.24 -2.35
N THR A 131 11.16 -14.57 -2.43
CA THR A 131 10.59 -14.08 -3.68
C THR A 131 10.27 -12.60 -3.54
N LEU A 132 10.70 -11.79 -4.50
CA LEU A 132 10.40 -10.36 -4.55
C LEU A 132 9.45 -10.05 -5.69
N PRO A 133 8.57 -9.04 -5.52
CA PRO A 133 7.73 -8.59 -6.61
C PRO A 133 8.55 -7.85 -7.68
N ASP A 134 8.03 -7.88 -8.90
CA ASP A 134 8.63 -7.23 -10.06
C ASP A 134 7.54 -6.73 -11.04
N SER A 135 7.95 -6.29 -12.22
CA SER A 135 7.02 -5.79 -13.25
C SER A 135 6.01 -6.84 -13.73
N THR A 136 6.36 -8.12 -13.65
CA THR A 136 5.48 -9.22 -14.07
C THR A 136 4.53 -9.63 -12.96
N THR A 137 4.99 -9.59 -11.71
CA THR A 137 4.24 -9.99 -10.52
C THR A 137 4.37 -8.91 -9.46
N PRO A 138 3.61 -7.80 -9.56
CA PRO A 138 3.76 -6.66 -8.66
C PRO A 138 3.31 -6.89 -7.21
N VAL A 139 2.68 -8.01 -6.91
CA VAL A 139 2.28 -8.38 -5.55
C VAL A 139 2.78 -9.79 -5.24
N VAL A 140 3.50 -9.92 -4.14
CA VAL A 140 3.99 -11.20 -3.61
C VAL A 140 3.65 -11.28 -2.13
N GLN A 141 3.28 -12.46 -1.66
CA GLN A 141 3.03 -12.72 -0.25
C GLN A 141 4.01 -13.74 0.27
N GLN A 142 4.59 -13.45 1.44
CA GLN A 142 5.44 -14.39 2.18
C GLN A 142 5.07 -14.32 3.66
N GLY A 143 4.49 -15.40 4.19
CA GLY A 143 3.96 -15.40 5.55
C GLY A 143 2.88 -14.34 5.72
N ASP A 144 3.03 -13.50 6.73
CA ASP A 144 2.09 -12.40 7.03
C ASP A 144 2.41 -11.11 6.27
N THR A 145 3.44 -11.11 5.43
CA THR A 145 3.91 -9.91 4.73
C THR A 145 3.43 -9.93 3.28
N THR A 146 2.82 -8.83 2.86
CA THR A 146 2.49 -8.56 1.47
C THR A 146 3.47 -7.52 0.94
N LEU A 147 4.13 -7.83 -0.17
CA LEU A 147 5.06 -6.93 -0.84
C LEU A 147 4.42 -6.41 -2.11
N LEU A 148 4.37 -5.08 -2.27
CA LEU A 148 3.89 -4.42 -3.48
C LEU A 148 5.06 -3.73 -4.17
N TRP A 149 5.11 -3.88 -5.49
CA TRP A 149 6.15 -3.29 -6.33
C TRP A 149 5.62 -2.07 -7.09
N PHE A 150 6.44 -1.02 -7.16
CA PHE A 150 6.14 0.20 -7.90
C PHE A 150 7.31 0.54 -8.81
N ALA A 151 6.99 0.92 -10.05
CA ALA A 151 8.00 1.24 -11.08
C ALA A 151 8.42 2.71 -11.06
N HIS A 152 7.51 3.62 -10.76
CA HIS A 152 7.70 5.05 -10.98
C HIS A 152 7.71 5.85 -9.67
N PRO A 153 8.54 6.90 -9.57
CA PRO A 153 9.56 7.36 -10.54
C PRO A 153 10.78 6.44 -10.62
N ALA A 154 10.96 5.56 -9.66
CA ALA A 154 12.00 4.55 -9.60
C ALA A 154 11.46 3.31 -8.89
N GLU A 155 12.11 2.17 -9.09
CA GLU A 155 11.72 0.92 -8.42
C GLU A 155 11.72 1.09 -6.91
N ARG A 156 10.61 0.71 -6.29
CA ARG A 156 10.43 0.72 -4.83
C ARG A 156 9.38 -0.29 -4.42
N PHE A 157 9.39 -0.57 -3.13
CA PHE A 157 8.55 -1.60 -2.54
C PHE A 157 7.74 -1.03 -1.38
N LEU A 158 6.51 -1.47 -1.25
CA LEU A 158 5.69 -1.23 -0.08
C LEU A 158 5.41 -2.56 0.59
N LEU A 159 5.71 -2.64 1.88
CA LEU A 159 5.49 -3.84 2.67
C LEU A 159 4.33 -3.61 3.62
N VAL A 160 3.37 -4.52 3.58
CA VAL A 160 2.26 -4.60 4.54
C VAL A 160 2.56 -5.79 5.44
N THR A 161 2.88 -5.51 6.69
CA THR A 161 3.37 -6.54 7.62
C THR A 161 2.91 -6.24 9.05
N SER A 162 3.23 -7.13 9.99
CA SER A 162 2.98 -6.86 11.40
C SER A 162 3.96 -5.81 11.94
N PRO A 163 3.59 -5.05 12.99
CA PRO A 163 4.50 -4.10 13.62
C PRO A 163 5.80 -4.73 14.10
N ALA A 164 5.75 -5.95 14.65
CA ALA A 164 6.93 -6.68 15.09
C ALA A 164 7.87 -7.03 13.94
N GLN A 165 7.33 -7.48 12.82
CA GLN A 165 8.11 -7.80 11.62
C GLN A 165 8.69 -6.52 10.99
N ALA A 166 7.95 -5.42 11.00
CA ALA A 166 8.44 -4.13 10.52
C ALA A 166 9.64 -3.66 11.34
N ASP A 167 9.58 -3.78 12.67
CA ASP A 167 10.70 -3.44 13.56
C ASP A 167 11.92 -4.33 13.30
N ALA A 168 11.71 -5.63 13.11
CA ALA A 168 12.77 -6.56 12.77
C ALA A 168 13.44 -6.22 11.43
N LEU A 169 12.66 -5.85 10.41
CA LEU A 169 13.16 -5.43 9.12
C LEU A 169 13.96 -4.13 9.21
N LYS A 170 13.47 -3.15 9.97
CA LYS A 170 14.19 -1.91 10.22
C LYS A 170 15.55 -2.16 10.86
N GLN A 171 15.64 -3.04 11.84
CA GLN A 171 16.90 -3.41 12.48
C GLN A 171 17.84 -4.15 11.53
N THR A 172 17.31 -5.10 10.77
CA THR A 172 18.10 -5.89 9.81
C THR A 172 18.69 -5.03 8.71
N LEU A 173 17.97 -4.01 8.26
CA LEU A 173 18.35 -3.13 7.16
C LEU A 173 19.02 -1.82 7.63
N ALA A 174 19.08 -1.58 8.95
CA ALA A 174 19.50 -0.29 9.51
C ALA A 174 20.94 0.09 9.19
N ASP A 175 21.84 -0.88 9.07
CA ASP A 175 23.26 -0.62 8.81
C ASP A 175 23.50 -0.01 7.42
N ASP A 176 22.61 -0.29 6.45
CA ASP A 176 22.73 0.13 5.06
C ASP A 176 21.69 1.17 4.66
N ALA A 177 20.78 1.55 5.58
CA ALA A 177 19.60 2.34 5.25
C ALA A 177 19.67 3.75 5.82
N GLN A 178 19.18 4.72 5.04
CA GLN A 178 18.71 5.99 5.57
C GLN A 178 17.26 5.85 6.02
N PHE A 179 17.04 6.07 7.32
CA PHE A 179 15.70 6.01 7.88
C PHE A 179 14.98 7.34 7.70
N ASN A 180 13.75 7.29 7.19
CA ASN A 180 12.90 8.46 7.03
C ASN A 180 11.47 8.13 7.49
N ASP A 181 11.01 8.81 8.52
CA ASP A 181 9.65 8.66 9.04
C ASP A 181 8.59 9.42 8.22
N SER A 182 9.02 10.11 7.17
CA SER A 182 8.14 10.94 6.35
C SER A 182 7.66 10.18 5.12
N THR A 183 6.39 10.29 4.82
CA THR A 183 5.78 9.79 3.58
C THR A 183 5.87 10.79 2.42
N SER A 184 6.46 11.95 2.64
CA SER A 184 6.46 13.06 1.69
C SER A 184 7.15 12.75 0.36
N GLY A 185 8.04 11.78 0.34
CA GLY A 185 8.72 11.34 -0.89
C GLY A 185 8.05 10.17 -1.61
N TRP A 186 6.92 9.66 -1.12
CA TRP A 186 6.24 8.54 -1.74
C TRP A 186 5.36 9.04 -2.90
N PRO A 187 5.61 8.61 -4.14
CA PRO A 187 5.10 9.30 -5.34
C PRO A 187 3.60 9.28 -5.54
N TRP A 188 2.90 8.27 -5.05
CA TRP A 188 1.46 8.29 -5.22
C TRP A 188 0.75 9.23 -4.21
N THR A 189 1.53 9.82 -3.25
CA THR A 189 0.99 10.78 -2.27
C THR A 189 0.82 12.17 -2.85
N SER A 190 1.53 12.51 -3.90
CA SER A 190 1.67 13.89 -4.35
C SER A 190 0.70 14.31 -5.45
N LYS A 191 0.16 13.40 -6.24
CA LYS A 191 -0.96 13.65 -7.19
C LYS A 191 -1.56 12.32 -7.65
N PRO A 192 -2.88 12.20 -7.78
CA PRO A 192 -3.45 11.12 -8.55
C PRO A 192 -3.04 11.33 -10.02
N GLU A 193 -2.11 10.56 -10.50
CA GLU A 193 -1.90 10.43 -11.93
C GLU A 193 -2.96 9.46 -12.44
N PHE A 194 -3.95 10.01 -13.06
CA PHE A 194 -4.92 9.30 -13.85
C PHE A 194 -4.56 9.40 -15.31
#